data_c91d9e6969b3cb424a5e895fb2930b0e
#
_entry.id   c91d9e6969b3cb424a5e895fb2930b0e
#
_cell.length_a   1.000
_cell.length_b   1.000
_cell.length_c   1.000
_cell.angle_alpha   90.00
_cell.angle_beta   90.00
_cell.angle_gamma   90.00
#
_symmetry.space_group_name_H-M   'P 1'
#
loop_
_entity.id
_entity.type
_entity.pdbx_description
1 polymer ?
#
loop_
_entity_poly.entity_id
_entity_poly.type
_entity_poly.pdbx_seq_one_letter_code
_entity_poly.pdbx_strand_id
1 'polypeptide(L)'
;MINDKIRNIAIIAHVDHGKTTLVDALLKQSHVFRENEQVDERIMDSNDLEKERGITILSKNTSVMYNGVKINIVDTPGHADFGGEVERVLKTVDGVLLLVDAFEGPMPQTREVLKKSLALNLKPIVVINKIDRPGSEPLKVVDKVLDLFIELDANEEQLEFPVIYASAKNGIAKMNLEDETDNVNCIFETIINEINAPKCDEEGPAQMLVSNIDYDDYVGRIAVGRVERGIMKVGMPVAICGKEDKITQGRISKVYTHMGLNKVEVEEGKAGDIIE
;
A
#
# COMPACT_ATOMS: atom_id res chain seq x y z
N MET A 1 4.08 -8.63 -20.66
CA MET A 1 4.93 -9.42 -19.73
C MET A 1 4.42 -9.23 -18.31
N ILE A 2 4.86 -10.04 -17.39
CA ILE A 2 4.56 -9.92 -15.94
C ILE A 2 5.88 -9.59 -15.25
N ASN A 3 5.90 -8.59 -14.39
CA ASN A 3 7.09 -8.25 -13.62
C ASN A 3 7.03 -8.94 -12.25
N ASP A 4 7.47 -10.19 -12.18
CA ASP A 4 7.39 -11.01 -10.95
C ASP A 4 8.19 -10.47 -9.77
N LYS A 5 9.04 -9.46 -9.99
CA LYS A 5 9.88 -8.84 -8.95
C LYS A 5 9.21 -7.68 -8.23
N ILE A 6 7.98 -7.34 -8.58
CA ILE A 6 7.23 -6.22 -7.97
C ILE A 6 5.88 -6.71 -7.48
N ARG A 7 5.44 -6.18 -6.33
CA ARG A 7 4.07 -6.23 -5.84
C ARG A 7 3.66 -4.82 -5.41
N ASN A 8 2.46 -4.42 -5.80
CA ASN A 8 1.90 -3.12 -5.43
C ASN A 8 0.67 -3.35 -4.57
N ILE A 9 0.69 -2.91 -3.33
CA ILE A 9 -0.42 -3.06 -2.40
C ILE A 9 -0.81 -1.72 -1.78
N ALA A 10 -2.09 -1.58 -1.46
CA ALA A 10 -2.58 -0.50 -0.60
C ALA A 10 -2.98 -1.07 0.77
N ILE A 11 -2.72 -0.32 1.84
CA ILE A 11 -3.19 -0.68 3.18
C ILE A 11 -4.45 0.11 3.48
N ILE A 12 -5.52 -0.60 3.78
CA ILE A 12 -6.83 -0.07 4.14
C ILE A 12 -7.08 -0.39 5.61
N ALA A 13 -7.40 0.63 6.41
CA ALA A 13 -7.75 0.44 7.80
C ALA A 13 -8.70 1.54 8.28
N HIS A 14 -9.49 1.24 9.30
CA HIS A 14 -10.13 2.28 10.09
C HIS A 14 -9.10 3.00 10.96
N VAL A 15 -9.41 4.24 11.35
CA VAL A 15 -8.60 5.00 12.33
C VAL A 15 -8.43 4.13 13.58
N ASP A 16 -7.24 4.15 14.17
CA ASP A 16 -6.86 3.39 15.36
C ASP A 16 -6.81 1.85 15.21
N HIS A 17 -7.08 1.25 14.05
CA HIS A 17 -6.89 -0.19 13.84
C HIS A 17 -5.41 -0.62 13.78
N GLY A 18 -4.46 0.34 13.80
CA GLY A 18 -3.03 0.10 13.91
C GLY A 18 -2.31 0.06 12.56
N LYS A 19 -2.81 0.79 11.56
CA LYS A 19 -2.20 0.88 10.22
C LYS A 19 -0.75 1.35 10.28
N THR A 20 -0.48 2.51 10.87
CA THR A 20 0.87 3.06 11.00
C THR A 20 1.79 2.10 11.77
N THR A 21 1.29 1.50 12.85
CA THR A 21 2.06 0.52 13.64
C THR A 21 2.42 -0.73 12.83
N LEU A 22 1.51 -1.21 11.97
CA LEU A 22 1.78 -2.35 11.09
C LEU A 22 2.84 -2.00 10.05
N VAL A 23 2.73 -0.83 9.41
CA VAL A 23 3.72 -0.37 8.42
C VAL A 23 5.10 -0.21 9.07
N ASP A 24 5.16 0.35 10.28
CA ASP A 24 6.40 0.46 11.05
C ASP A 24 7.01 -0.93 11.33
N ALA A 25 6.19 -1.92 11.70
CA ALA A 25 6.65 -3.29 11.94
C ALA A 25 7.19 -3.93 10.65
N LEU A 26 6.49 -3.77 9.52
CA LEU A 26 6.93 -4.24 8.21
C LEU A 26 8.26 -3.60 7.80
N LEU A 27 8.40 -2.28 7.94
CA LEU A 27 9.64 -1.57 7.63
C LEU A 27 10.81 -2.01 8.50
N LYS A 28 10.61 -2.14 9.81
CA LYS A 28 11.65 -2.58 10.75
C LYS A 28 12.16 -3.98 10.43
N GLN A 29 11.27 -4.91 10.08
CA GLN A 29 11.63 -6.30 9.85
C GLN A 29 12.07 -6.62 8.42
N SER A 30 11.84 -5.72 7.48
CA SER A 30 12.36 -5.84 6.11
C SER A 30 13.85 -5.49 5.97
N HIS A 31 14.54 -5.20 7.09
CA HIS A 31 15.97 -4.79 7.11
C HIS A 31 16.29 -3.55 6.25
N VAL A 32 15.32 -2.70 6.00
CA VAL A 32 15.51 -1.43 5.30
C VAL A 32 16.35 -0.45 6.13
N PHE A 33 16.26 -0.56 7.47
CA PHE A 33 17.04 0.24 8.39
C PHE A 33 18.36 -0.45 8.78
N ARG A 34 19.42 0.33 8.96
CA ARG A 34 20.68 -0.19 9.51
C ARG A 34 20.48 -0.59 10.97
N GLU A 35 21.16 -1.65 11.43
CA GLU A 35 21.03 -2.23 12.79
C GLU A 35 21.18 -1.22 13.96
N ASN A 36 21.69 -0.02 13.72
CA ASN A 36 21.91 1.03 14.72
C ASN A 36 21.10 2.31 14.48
N GLU A 37 20.16 2.32 13.55
CA GLU A 37 19.33 3.49 13.27
C GLU A 37 18.20 3.54 14.31
N GLN A 38 18.21 4.57 15.16
CA GLN A 38 17.08 4.84 16.06
C GLN A 38 15.91 5.32 15.21
N VAL A 39 14.90 4.47 15.08
CA VAL A 39 13.72 4.73 14.30
C VAL A 39 12.63 5.24 15.23
N ASP A 40 12.19 6.48 15.06
CA ASP A 40 11.09 7.06 15.81
C ASP A 40 9.80 6.25 15.61
N GLU A 41 8.93 6.24 16.61
CA GLU A 41 7.58 5.70 16.47
C GLU A 41 6.77 6.56 15.48
N ARG A 42 5.92 5.93 14.66
CA ARG A 42 5.11 6.57 13.60
C ARG A 42 5.93 7.23 12.48
N ILE A 43 6.86 6.47 11.93
CA ILE A 43 7.78 6.91 10.88
C ILE A 43 7.05 7.48 9.65
N MET A 44 5.86 6.94 9.32
CA MET A 44 5.06 7.39 8.19
C MET A 44 4.32 8.71 8.43
N ASP A 45 4.03 9.08 9.68
CA ASP A 45 3.29 10.31 10.01
C ASP A 45 4.25 11.50 10.12
N SER A 46 4.68 12.05 8.98
CA SER A 46 5.68 13.13 8.91
C SER A 46 5.09 14.54 9.08
N ASN A 47 3.78 14.72 8.90
CA ASN A 47 3.11 16.01 9.03
C ASN A 47 2.70 16.26 10.49
N ASP A 48 2.93 17.46 11.01
CA ASP A 48 2.58 17.82 12.39
C ASP A 48 1.09 17.62 12.69
N LEU A 49 0.21 17.88 11.71
CA LEU A 49 -1.24 17.64 11.82
C LEU A 49 -1.59 16.15 11.88
N GLU A 50 -0.86 15.29 11.17
CA GLU A 50 -1.04 13.83 11.22
C GLU A 50 -0.61 13.30 12.59
N LYS A 51 0.52 13.79 13.11
CA LYS A 51 1.03 13.42 14.45
C LYS A 51 0.09 13.86 15.55
N GLU A 52 -0.43 15.10 15.48
CA GLU A 52 -1.34 15.65 16.46
C GLU A 52 -2.69 14.91 16.50
N ARG A 53 -3.24 14.59 15.31
CA ARG A 53 -4.55 13.95 15.19
C ARG A 53 -4.50 12.43 15.17
N GLY A 54 -3.32 11.84 14.97
CA GLY A 54 -3.13 10.40 14.87
C GLY A 54 -3.77 9.77 13.63
N ILE A 55 -3.98 10.54 12.55
CA ILE A 55 -4.61 10.09 11.30
C ILE A 55 -3.69 10.36 10.11
N THR A 56 -3.69 9.46 9.13
CA THR A 56 -3.05 9.70 7.83
C THR A 56 -3.94 10.60 6.99
N ILE A 57 -3.41 11.73 6.54
CA ILE A 57 -4.13 12.71 5.70
C ILE A 57 -3.75 12.54 4.23
N LEU A 58 -2.45 12.36 3.95
CA LEU A 58 -1.92 12.18 2.59
C LEU A 58 -1.47 10.75 2.39
N SER A 59 -1.77 10.21 1.21
CA SER A 59 -1.24 8.90 0.81
C SER A 59 0.28 8.99 0.68
N LYS A 60 0.97 8.03 1.28
CA LYS A 60 2.42 7.94 1.26
C LYS A 60 2.85 6.63 0.63
N ASN A 61 3.92 6.72 -0.15
CA ASN A 61 4.52 5.56 -0.77
C ASN A 61 5.74 5.12 0.05
N THR A 62 5.85 3.83 0.25
CA THR A 62 7.05 3.20 0.78
C THR A 62 7.29 1.89 0.06
N SER A 63 8.47 1.34 0.17
CA SER A 63 8.73 0.00 -0.36
C SER A 63 9.64 -0.80 0.54
N VAL A 64 9.48 -2.10 0.49
CA VAL A 64 10.34 -3.05 1.18
C VAL A 64 10.85 -4.10 0.20
N MET A 65 12.03 -4.66 0.48
CA MET A 65 12.57 -5.79 -0.27
C MET A 65 12.42 -7.05 0.56
N TYR A 66 11.76 -8.06 0.01
CA TYR A 66 11.63 -9.36 0.65
C TYR A 66 11.89 -10.49 -0.38
N ASN A 67 12.87 -11.34 -0.11
CA ASN A 67 13.27 -12.45 -0.99
C ASN A 67 13.49 -12.04 -2.47
N GLY A 68 14.05 -10.85 -2.71
CA GLY A 68 14.32 -10.33 -4.06
C GLY A 68 13.10 -9.73 -4.77
N VAL A 69 11.96 -9.64 -4.10
CA VAL A 69 10.74 -8.98 -4.57
C VAL A 69 10.60 -7.62 -3.90
N LYS A 70 10.39 -6.58 -4.69
CA LYS A 70 10.05 -5.24 -4.22
C LYS A 70 8.56 -5.17 -3.96
N ILE A 71 8.17 -4.87 -2.73
CA ILE A 71 6.78 -4.66 -2.34
C ILE A 71 6.57 -3.16 -2.12
N ASN A 72 5.87 -2.51 -3.04
CA ASN A 72 5.43 -1.14 -2.88
C ASN A 72 4.18 -1.13 -2.00
N ILE A 73 4.22 -0.34 -0.95
CA ILE A 73 3.14 -0.18 0.01
C ILE A 73 2.65 1.25 -0.08
N VAL A 74 1.40 1.42 -0.50
CA VAL A 74 0.75 2.73 -0.54
C VAL A 74 -0.17 2.84 0.68
N ASP A 75 0.15 3.78 1.55
CA ASP A 75 -0.67 4.09 2.70
C ASP A 75 -1.87 4.93 2.26
N THR A 76 -3.09 4.48 2.59
CA THR A 76 -4.31 5.19 2.23
C THR A 76 -4.85 5.99 3.40
N PRO A 77 -5.39 7.21 3.16
CA PRO A 77 -6.13 7.93 4.18
C PRO A 77 -7.29 7.09 4.74
N GLY A 78 -7.39 7.02 6.07
CA GLY A 78 -8.42 6.22 6.74
C GLY A 78 -9.78 6.92 6.88
N HIS A 79 -9.89 8.20 6.49
CA HIS A 79 -11.10 9.00 6.69
C HIS A 79 -11.95 9.11 5.42
N ALA A 80 -13.28 9.05 5.58
CA ALA A 80 -14.25 9.08 4.47
C ALA A 80 -14.16 10.32 3.57
N ASP A 81 -13.67 11.45 4.11
CA ASP A 81 -13.56 12.73 3.40
C ASP A 81 -12.54 12.68 2.24
N PHE A 82 -11.61 11.72 2.25
CA PHE A 82 -10.56 11.54 1.24
C PHE A 82 -10.89 10.52 0.15
N GLY A 83 -12.18 10.26 -0.08
CA GLY A 83 -12.65 9.22 -1.00
C GLY A 83 -12.10 9.31 -2.44
N GLY A 84 -11.82 10.51 -2.93
CA GLY A 84 -11.24 10.72 -4.27
C GLY A 84 -9.75 10.39 -4.34
N GLU A 85 -9.00 10.62 -3.26
CA GLU A 85 -7.58 10.25 -3.15
C GLU A 85 -7.43 8.74 -3.05
N VAL A 86 -8.22 8.12 -2.20
CA VAL A 86 -8.27 6.65 -2.07
C VAL A 86 -8.51 5.98 -3.41
N GLU A 87 -9.48 6.45 -4.22
CA GLU A 87 -9.76 5.87 -5.53
C GLU A 87 -8.58 5.98 -6.50
N ARG A 88 -7.85 7.11 -6.48
CA ARG A 88 -6.66 7.28 -7.32
C ARG A 88 -5.55 6.30 -6.91
N VAL A 89 -5.32 6.14 -5.60
CA VAL A 89 -4.35 5.20 -5.07
C VAL A 89 -4.69 3.76 -5.45
N LEU A 90 -5.95 3.35 -5.27
CA LEU A 90 -6.38 1.99 -5.58
C LEU A 90 -6.19 1.59 -7.05
N LYS A 91 -6.16 2.57 -7.97
CA LYS A 91 -5.86 2.32 -9.39
C LYS A 91 -4.37 2.02 -9.66
N THR A 92 -3.48 2.29 -8.72
CA THR A 92 -2.03 2.07 -8.88
C THR A 92 -1.54 0.76 -8.26
N VAL A 93 -2.41 0.01 -7.58
CA VAL A 93 -2.06 -1.22 -6.86
C VAL A 93 -2.74 -2.44 -7.46
N ASP A 94 -2.22 -3.62 -7.12
CA ASP A 94 -2.71 -4.91 -7.61
C ASP A 94 -3.47 -5.69 -6.52
N GLY A 95 -3.36 -5.27 -5.27
CA GLY A 95 -4.09 -5.86 -4.14
C GLY A 95 -4.19 -4.92 -2.95
N VAL A 96 -4.97 -5.34 -1.97
CA VAL A 96 -5.22 -4.54 -0.76
C VAL A 96 -5.02 -5.37 0.51
N LEU A 97 -4.39 -4.76 1.50
CA LEU A 97 -4.27 -5.29 2.85
C LEU A 97 -5.36 -4.63 3.71
N LEU A 98 -6.40 -5.38 4.06
CA LEU A 98 -7.48 -4.91 4.90
C LEU A 98 -7.16 -5.18 6.37
N LEU A 99 -6.87 -4.13 7.13
CA LEU A 99 -6.53 -4.24 8.54
C LEU A 99 -7.76 -4.00 9.41
N VAL A 100 -8.09 -4.97 10.26
CA VAL A 100 -9.26 -4.94 11.15
C VAL A 100 -8.83 -5.23 12.58
N ASP A 101 -9.30 -4.43 13.54
CA ASP A 101 -9.08 -4.67 14.97
C ASP A 101 -9.85 -5.91 15.44
N ALA A 102 -9.17 -6.83 16.13
CA ALA A 102 -9.72 -8.10 16.63
C ALA A 102 -10.81 -7.94 17.70
N PHE A 103 -10.98 -6.74 18.28
CA PHE A 103 -12.00 -6.42 19.25
C PHE A 103 -13.19 -5.67 18.63
N GLU A 104 -12.90 -4.64 17.82
CA GLU A 104 -13.92 -3.75 17.25
C GLU A 104 -14.59 -4.34 16.01
N GLY A 105 -13.82 -5.08 15.19
CA GLY A 105 -14.30 -5.60 13.92
C GLY A 105 -14.31 -4.55 12.81
N PRO A 106 -14.96 -4.87 11.66
CA PRO A 106 -15.03 -3.96 10.53
C PRO A 106 -15.90 -2.74 10.85
N MET A 107 -15.39 -1.54 10.51
CA MET A 107 -16.04 -0.26 10.80
C MET A 107 -16.61 0.39 9.53
N PRO A 108 -17.60 1.31 9.62
CA PRO A 108 -18.29 1.88 8.46
C PRO A 108 -17.37 2.55 7.43
N GLN A 109 -16.30 3.20 7.85
CA GLN A 109 -15.34 3.85 6.95
C GLN A 109 -14.58 2.83 6.09
N THR A 110 -14.25 1.68 6.68
CA THR A 110 -13.64 0.55 5.98
C THR A 110 -14.51 0.04 4.83
N ARG A 111 -15.84 0.06 5.03
CA ARG A 111 -16.83 -0.39 4.03
C ARG A 111 -16.71 0.34 2.70
N GLU A 112 -16.61 1.67 2.73
CA GLU A 112 -16.51 2.49 1.51
C GLU A 112 -15.24 2.23 0.71
N VAL A 113 -14.11 2.14 1.40
CA VAL A 113 -12.81 1.87 0.75
C VAL A 113 -12.78 0.43 0.21
N LEU A 114 -13.27 -0.53 0.98
CA LEU A 114 -13.36 -1.92 0.56
C LEU A 114 -14.26 -2.08 -0.67
N LYS A 115 -15.44 -1.45 -0.69
CA LYS A 115 -16.35 -1.46 -1.84
C LYS A 115 -15.64 -1.00 -3.13
N LYS A 116 -14.87 0.09 -3.05
CA LYS A 116 -14.09 0.60 -4.19
C LYS A 116 -13.00 -0.38 -4.63
N SER A 117 -12.34 -1.03 -3.68
CA SER A 117 -11.31 -2.03 -3.96
C SER A 117 -11.88 -3.25 -4.67
N LEU A 118 -13.02 -3.77 -4.19
CA LEU A 118 -13.70 -4.91 -4.79
C LEU A 118 -14.20 -4.58 -6.21
N ALA A 119 -14.74 -3.37 -6.42
CA ALA A 119 -15.18 -2.91 -7.75
C ALA A 119 -14.03 -2.80 -8.77
N LEU A 120 -12.79 -2.60 -8.30
CA LEU A 120 -11.57 -2.60 -9.12
C LEU A 120 -10.96 -4.01 -9.28
N ASN A 121 -11.62 -5.06 -8.80
CA ASN A 121 -11.13 -6.45 -8.78
C ASN A 121 -9.76 -6.61 -8.11
N LEU A 122 -9.45 -5.77 -7.12
CA LEU A 122 -8.26 -5.93 -6.32
C LEU A 122 -8.39 -7.15 -5.41
N LYS A 123 -7.31 -7.95 -5.31
CA LYS A 123 -7.28 -9.12 -4.43
C LYS A 123 -7.09 -8.67 -2.97
N PRO A 124 -7.99 -9.04 -2.05
CA PRO A 124 -7.86 -8.66 -0.65
C PRO A 124 -7.04 -9.69 0.14
N ILE A 125 -6.27 -9.20 1.10
CA ILE A 125 -5.66 -9.95 2.19
C ILE A 125 -6.21 -9.33 3.48
N VAL A 126 -6.76 -10.13 4.37
CA VAL A 126 -7.33 -9.64 5.64
C VAL A 126 -6.33 -9.85 6.76
N VAL A 127 -6.01 -8.79 7.49
CA VAL A 127 -5.16 -8.83 8.68
C VAL A 127 -5.98 -8.47 9.90
N ILE A 128 -6.21 -9.44 10.77
CA ILE A 128 -6.88 -9.26 12.06
C ILE A 128 -5.81 -8.84 13.07
N ASN A 129 -5.79 -7.55 13.40
CA ASN A 129 -4.76 -6.95 14.26
C ASN A 129 -5.19 -6.84 15.72
N LYS A 130 -4.23 -6.64 16.59
CA LYS A 130 -4.40 -6.50 18.04
C LYS A 130 -4.97 -7.75 18.71
N ILE A 131 -4.55 -8.92 18.25
CA ILE A 131 -4.96 -10.21 18.85
C ILE A 131 -4.50 -10.35 20.31
N ASP A 132 -3.52 -9.55 20.73
CA ASP A 132 -3.02 -9.44 22.10
C ASP A 132 -3.92 -8.63 23.03
N ARG A 133 -4.93 -7.91 22.49
CA ARG A 133 -5.84 -7.09 23.29
C ARG A 133 -6.77 -7.96 24.14
N PRO A 134 -6.90 -7.71 25.45
CA PRO A 134 -7.86 -8.42 26.28
C PRO A 134 -9.30 -8.30 25.75
N GLY A 135 -9.97 -9.43 25.62
CA GLY A 135 -11.34 -9.49 25.08
C GLY A 135 -11.41 -9.47 23.55
N SER A 136 -10.29 -9.58 22.84
CA SER A 136 -10.29 -9.79 21.39
C SER A 136 -10.97 -11.12 21.01
N GLU A 137 -11.73 -11.11 19.93
CA GLU A 137 -12.43 -12.29 19.39
C GLU A 137 -12.11 -12.45 17.90
N PRO A 138 -10.86 -12.76 17.54
CA PRO A 138 -10.38 -12.73 16.16
C PRO A 138 -11.20 -13.59 15.20
N LEU A 139 -11.63 -14.79 15.61
CA LEU A 139 -12.44 -15.66 14.76
C LEU A 139 -13.83 -15.07 14.46
N LYS A 140 -14.49 -14.46 15.46
CA LYS A 140 -15.76 -13.78 15.23
C LYS A 140 -15.62 -12.54 14.34
N VAL A 141 -14.45 -11.89 14.39
CA VAL A 141 -14.17 -10.74 13.52
C VAL A 141 -13.98 -11.21 12.07
N VAL A 142 -13.36 -12.36 11.85
CA VAL A 142 -13.27 -12.97 10.50
C VAL A 142 -14.67 -13.20 9.93
N ASP A 143 -15.60 -13.79 10.71
CA ASP A 143 -16.98 -14.00 10.27
C ASP A 143 -17.66 -12.67 9.89
N LYS A 144 -17.50 -11.62 10.70
CA LYS A 144 -18.04 -10.29 10.40
C LYS A 144 -17.43 -9.67 9.13
N VAL A 145 -16.15 -9.93 8.88
CA VAL A 145 -15.48 -9.47 7.66
C VAL A 145 -16.05 -10.22 6.46
N LEU A 146 -16.24 -11.52 6.56
CA LEU A 146 -16.86 -12.32 5.51
C LEU A 146 -18.29 -11.83 5.19
N ASP A 147 -19.09 -11.58 6.22
CA ASP A 147 -20.44 -11.00 6.06
C ASP A 147 -20.38 -9.66 5.31
N LEU A 148 -19.41 -8.81 5.66
CA LEU A 148 -19.20 -7.52 4.99
C LEU A 148 -18.84 -7.69 3.51
N PHE A 149 -18.00 -8.68 3.15
CA PHE A 149 -17.66 -8.96 1.76
C PHE A 149 -18.87 -9.43 0.97
N ILE A 150 -19.70 -10.31 1.55
CA ILE A 150 -20.95 -10.77 0.96
C ILE A 150 -21.91 -9.60 0.74
N GLU A 151 -22.08 -8.72 1.72
CA GLU A 151 -22.92 -7.51 1.60
C GLU A 151 -22.43 -6.52 0.53
N LEU A 152 -21.16 -6.57 0.18
CA LEU A 152 -20.54 -5.73 -0.84
C LEU A 152 -20.47 -6.40 -2.22
N ASP A 153 -21.16 -7.51 -2.41
CA ASP A 153 -21.22 -8.29 -3.66
C ASP A 153 -19.81 -8.73 -4.14
N ALA A 154 -18.94 -9.13 -3.21
CA ALA A 154 -17.62 -9.69 -3.54
C ALA A 154 -17.78 -10.96 -4.39
N ASN A 155 -16.92 -11.13 -5.40
CA ASN A 155 -16.91 -12.34 -6.23
C ASN A 155 -16.24 -13.53 -5.49
N GLU A 156 -16.33 -14.74 -6.08
CA GLU A 156 -15.82 -15.97 -5.47
C GLU A 156 -14.33 -15.88 -5.11
N GLU A 157 -13.48 -15.32 -6.01
CA GLU A 157 -12.05 -15.15 -5.75
C GLU A 157 -11.77 -14.17 -4.61
N GLN A 158 -12.64 -13.18 -4.44
CA GLN A 158 -12.52 -12.19 -3.36
C GLN A 158 -13.03 -12.70 -2.02
N LEU A 159 -13.97 -13.67 -2.02
CA LEU A 159 -14.44 -14.33 -0.81
C LEU A 159 -13.44 -15.35 -0.26
N GLU A 160 -12.55 -15.88 -1.10
CA GLU A 160 -11.44 -16.76 -0.73
C GLU A 160 -10.20 -15.95 -0.26
N PHE A 161 -10.41 -14.90 0.53
CA PHE A 161 -9.30 -14.09 1.01
C PHE A 161 -8.48 -14.80 2.09
N PRO A 162 -7.15 -14.72 2.05
CA PRO A 162 -6.31 -15.19 3.14
C PRO A 162 -6.47 -14.32 4.39
N VAL A 163 -6.42 -14.95 5.56
CA VAL A 163 -6.52 -14.30 6.87
C VAL A 163 -5.19 -14.43 7.60
N ILE A 164 -4.69 -13.32 8.12
CA ILE A 164 -3.49 -13.23 8.94
C ILE A 164 -3.88 -12.64 10.29
N TYR A 165 -3.38 -13.23 11.36
CA TYR A 165 -3.58 -12.76 12.73
C TYR A 165 -2.34 -12.01 13.19
N ALA A 166 -2.47 -10.75 13.62
CA ALA A 166 -1.32 -9.92 13.94
C ALA A 166 -1.45 -9.21 15.28
N SER A 167 -0.31 -8.96 15.89
CA SER A 167 -0.11 -7.92 16.88
C SER A 167 1.00 -7.01 16.37
N ALA A 168 0.60 -5.98 15.63
CA ALA A 168 1.54 -5.03 15.02
C ALA A 168 2.42 -4.35 16.08
N LYS A 169 1.88 -4.07 17.26
CA LYS A 169 2.62 -3.50 18.40
C LYS A 169 3.77 -4.41 18.86
N ASN A 170 3.55 -5.71 18.87
CA ASN A 170 4.56 -6.70 19.27
C ASN A 170 5.43 -7.17 18.09
N GLY A 171 5.15 -6.69 16.86
CA GLY A 171 5.89 -7.06 15.65
C GLY A 171 5.71 -8.51 15.24
N ILE A 172 4.55 -9.11 15.51
CA ILE A 172 4.26 -10.51 15.19
C ILE A 172 3.03 -10.64 14.28
N ALA A 173 3.09 -11.62 13.38
CA ALA A 173 1.96 -12.03 12.54
C ALA A 173 2.02 -13.53 12.27
N LYS A 174 0.85 -14.18 12.15
CA LYS A 174 0.73 -15.63 12.00
C LYS A 174 -0.50 -16.04 11.19
N MET A 175 -0.43 -17.18 10.54
CA MET A 175 -1.53 -17.71 9.75
C MET A 175 -2.57 -18.43 10.63
N ASN A 176 -2.16 -19.08 11.71
CA ASN A 176 -3.04 -19.72 12.67
C ASN A 176 -2.81 -19.13 14.07
N LEU A 177 -3.88 -18.98 14.85
CA LEU A 177 -3.78 -18.40 16.22
C LEU A 177 -2.87 -19.17 17.15
N GLU A 178 -2.67 -20.47 16.90
CA GLU A 178 -1.85 -21.36 17.73
C GLU A 178 -0.37 -21.33 17.33
N ASP A 179 -0.01 -20.74 16.18
CA ASP A 179 1.37 -20.66 15.72
C ASP A 179 2.20 -19.79 16.66
N GLU A 180 3.43 -20.20 16.95
CA GLU A 180 4.41 -19.37 17.63
C GLU A 180 5.28 -18.65 16.60
N THR A 181 5.39 -17.32 16.72
CA THR A 181 6.20 -16.49 15.84
C THR A 181 6.70 -15.26 16.57
N ASP A 182 7.84 -14.74 16.14
CA ASP A 182 8.48 -13.52 16.63
C ASP A 182 8.61 -12.44 15.55
N ASN A 183 7.99 -12.66 14.39
CA ASN A 183 8.14 -11.79 13.23
C ASN A 183 6.83 -11.63 12.43
N VAL A 184 6.88 -10.80 11.39
CA VAL A 184 5.76 -10.53 10.46
C VAL A 184 5.95 -11.15 9.08
N ASN A 185 6.87 -12.08 8.91
CA ASN A 185 7.27 -12.61 7.60
C ASN A 185 6.09 -13.22 6.83
N CYS A 186 5.13 -13.85 7.51
CA CYS A 186 3.97 -14.42 6.87
C CYS A 186 3.14 -13.38 6.08
N ILE A 187 3.20 -12.08 6.47
CA ILE A 187 2.53 -11.02 5.71
C ILE A 187 3.22 -10.84 4.35
N PHE A 188 4.55 -10.77 4.31
CA PHE A 188 5.30 -10.64 3.07
C PHE A 188 5.11 -11.85 2.16
N GLU A 189 5.17 -13.06 2.73
CA GLU A 189 4.96 -14.31 2.01
C GLU A 189 3.55 -14.37 1.40
N THR A 190 2.53 -14.00 2.16
CA THR A 190 1.16 -13.97 1.67
C THR A 190 0.99 -12.92 0.56
N ILE A 191 1.59 -11.73 0.70
CA ILE A 191 1.56 -10.72 -0.36
C ILE A 191 2.19 -11.26 -1.66
N ILE A 192 3.35 -11.91 -1.59
CA ILE A 192 4.05 -12.43 -2.76
C ILE A 192 3.26 -13.55 -3.43
N ASN A 193 2.64 -14.43 -2.65
CA ASN A 193 1.93 -15.61 -3.14
C ASN A 193 0.54 -15.27 -3.68
N GLU A 194 -0.16 -14.34 -3.03
CA GLU A 194 -1.57 -14.09 -3.30
C GLU A 194 -1.80 -12.89 -4.23
N ILE A 195 -0.98 -11.84 -4.12
CA ILE A 195 -1.14 -10.68 -4.99
C ILE A 195 -0.44 -10.92 -6.31
N ASN A 196 -1.18 -10.76 -7.39
CA ASN A 196 -0.61 -10.88 -8.73
C ASN A 196 0.50 -9.84 -8.97
N ALA A 197 1.55 -10.26 -9.64
CA ALA A 197 2.55 -9.33 -10.15
C ALA A 197 1.94 -8.40 -11.22
N PRO A 198 2.37 -7.15 -11.32
CA PRO A 198 1.80 -6.20 -12.25
C PRO A 198 1.94 -6.67 -13.70
N LYS A 199 0.82 -6.65 -14.43
CA LYS A 199 0.81 -6.85 -15.87
C LYS A 199 1.39 -5.60 -16.51
N CYS A 200 2.53 -5.72 -17.17
CA CYS A 200 3.24 -4.59 -17.76
C CYS A 200 3.77 -4.91 -19.16
N ASP A 201 3.99 -3.87 -19.96
CA ASP A 201 4.60 -3.94 -21.29
C ASP A 201 5.86 -3.08 -21.28
N GLU A 202 7.02 -3.71 -21.04
CA GLU A 202 8.30 -2.99 -20.95
C GLU A 202 8.82 -2.52 -22.32
N GLU A 203 8.37 -3.14 -23.41
CA GLU A 203 8.81 -2.80 -24.78
C GLU A 203 7.95 -1.70 -25.42
N GLY A 204 6.80 -1.41 -24.85
CA GLY A 204 5.86 -0.40 -25.33
C GLY A 204 6.34 1.05 -25.13
N PRO A 205 5.65 2.01 -25.73
CA PRO A 205 5.90 3.43 -25.46
C PRO A 205 5.66 3.74 -23.97
N ALA A 206 6.52 4.59 -23.39
CA ALA A 206 6.44 4.91 -21.98
C ALA A 206 5.11 5.60 -21.65
N GLN A 207 4.42 5.05 -20.65
CA GLN A 207 3.16 5.57 -20.14
C GLN A 207 3.10 5.42 -18.62
N MET A 208 2.74 6.49 -17.93
CA MET A 208 2.58 6.54 -16.48
C MET A 208 1.19 7.10 -16.14
N LEU A 209 0.49 6.40 -15.25
CA LEU A 209 -0.73 6.90 -14.65
C LEU A 209 -0.35 7.72 -13.41
N VAL A 210 -0.54 9.04 -13.48
CA VAL A 210 -0.28 9.95 -12.35
C VAL A 210 -1.47 9.87 -11.39
N SER A 211 -1.22 9.40 -10.19
CA SER A 211 -2.22 9.29 -9.10
C SER A 211 -2.19 10.49 -8.17
N ASN A 212 -1.02 11.08 -7.96
CA ASN A 212 -0.83 12.22 -7.07
C ASN A 212 0.21 13.19 -7.62
N ILE A 213 0.19 14.41 -7.11
CA ILE A 213 1.20 15.44 -7.40
C ILE A 213 1.74 15.91 -6.05
N ASP A 214 3.05 15.79 -5.89
CA ASP A 214 3.81 16.29 -4.76
C ASP A 214 4.60 17.54 -5.17
N TYR A 215 5.16 18.26 -4.24
CA TYR A 215 5.95 19.45 -4.47
C TYR A 215 7.16 19.48 -3.55
N ASP A 216 8.29 19.80 -4.15
CA ASP A 216 9.55 20.02 -3.42
C ASP A 216 10.11 21.39 -3.84
N ASP A 217 10.64 22.14 -2.88
CA ASP A 217 11.10 23.52 -3.10
C ASP A 217 12.30 23.60 -4.08
N TYR A 218 13.05 22.50 -4.25
CA TYR A 218 14.25 22.47 -5.12
C TYR A 218 13.97 21.89 -6.50
N VAL A 219 13.14 20.84 -6.58
CA VAL A 219 12.84 20.16 -7.85
C VAL A 219 11.48 20.57 -8.46
N GLY A 220 10.65 21.24 -7.68
CA GLY A 220 9.33 21.70 -8.12
C GLY A 220 8.25 20.62 -8.03
N ARG A 221 7.41 20.53 -9.04
CA ARG A 221 6.30 19.56 -9.06
C ARG A 221 6.79 18.16 -9.36
N ILE A 222 6.36 17.22 -8.55
CA ILE A 222 6.68 15.80 -8.65
C ILE A 222 5.39 15.04 -8.98
N ALA A 223 5.41 14.31 -10.08
CA ALA A 223 4.29 13.44 -10.45
C ALA A 223 4.52 12.05 -9.87
N VAL A 224 3.60 11.60 -9.03
CA VAL A 224 3.63 10.28 -8.39
C VAL A 224 2.67 9.35 -9.09
N GLY A 225 3.11 8.15 -9.45
CA GLY A 225 2.23 7.20 -10.11
C GLY A 225 2.89 5.91 -10.55
N ARG A 226 2.09 5.05 -11.17
CA ARG A 226 2.53 3.76 -11.68
C ARG A 226 2.92 3.88 -13.15
N VAL A 227 4.07 3.31 -13.50
CA VAL A 227 4.47 3.13 -14.90
C VAL A 227 3.69 1.94 -15.47
N GLU A 228 2.77 2.22 -16.39
CA GLU A 228 1.92 1.20 -17.02
C GLU A 228 2.64 0.50 -18.17
N ARG A 229 3.45 1.24 -18.94
CA ARG A 229 4.19 0.74 -20.10
C ARG A 229 5.55 1.37 -20.22
N GLY A 230 6.46 0.64 -20.86
CA GLY A 230 7.78 1.11 -21.21
C GLY A 230 8.65 1.43 -20.02
N ILE A 231 9.56 2.36 -20.22
CA ILE A 231 10.55 2.79 -19.24
C ILE A 231 10.58 4.31 -19.23
N MET A 232 10.40 4.90 -18.05
CA MET A 232 10.59 6.33 -17.82
C MET A 232 12.06 6.60 -17.49
N LYS A 233 12.72 7.49 -18.27
CA LYS A 233 14.15 7.80 -18.09
C LYS A 233 14.38 9.28 -17.85
N VAL A 234 15.41 9.59 -17.07
CA VAL A 234 15.89 10.96 -16.88
C VAL A 234 16.24 11.57 -18.27
N GLY A 235 15.81 12.81 -18.50
CA GLY A 235 16.02 13.51 -19.77
C GLY A 235 15.03 13.19 -20.88
N MET A 236 14.13 12.22 -20.69
CA MET A 236 13.15 11.79 -21.69
C MET A 236 12.10 12.89 -21.94
N PRO A 237 11.78 13.21 -23.21
CA PRO A 237 10.64 14.07 -23.54
C PRO A 237 9.34 13.29 -23.33
N VAL A 238 8.34 13.94 -22.73
CA VAL A 238 7.03 13.35 -22.44
C VAL A 238 5.89 14.29 -22.85
N ALA A 239 4.76 13.68 -23.21
CA ALA A 239 3.49 14.38 -23.35
C ALA A 239 2.72 14.28 -22.03
N ILE A 240 2.39 15.40 -21.42
CA ILE A 240 1.58 15.50 -20.20
C ILE A 240 0.13 15.69 -20.63
N CYS A 241 -0.68 14.65 -20.45
CA CYS A 241 -2.10 14.65 -20.78
C CYS A 241 -2.91 15.17 -19.59
N GLY A 242 -3.48 16.34 -19.71
CA GLY A 242 -4.34 16.97 -18.71
C GLY A 242 -5.83 16.73 -18.96
N LYS A 243 -6.67 17.42 -18.21
CA LYS A 243 -8.12 17.42 -18.44
C LYS A 243 -8.45 18.12 -19.76
N GLU A 244 -9.61 17.78 -20.34
CA GLU A 244 -10.14 18.42 -21.58
C GLU A 244 -9.19 18.30 -22.78
N ASP A 245 -8.56 17.12 -22.94
CA ASP A 245 -7.63 16.82 -24.04
C ASP A 245 -6.44 17.79 -24.16
N LYS A 246 -6.16 18.53 -23.09
CA LYS A 246 -5.01 19.44 -23.05
C LYS A 246 -3.72 18.64 -22.95
N ILE A 247 -2.92 18.69 -24.00
CA ILE A 247 -1.60 18.06 -24.05
C ILE A 247 -0.52 19.14 -23.97
N THR A 248 0.40 18.98 -23.04
CA THR A 248 1.59 19.81 -22.91
C THR A 248 2.84 18.97 -23.03
N GLN A 249 3.90 19.53 -23.58
CA GLN A 249 5.19 18.83 -23.65
C GLN A 249 6.02 19.15 -22.41
N GLY A 250 6.71 18.15 -21.91
CA GLY A 250 7.63 18.27 -20.79
C GLY A 250 8.86 17.39 -20.99
N ARG A 251 9.77 17.46 -20.05
CA ARG A 251 10.95 16.60 -19.99
C ARG A 251 11.10 16.10 -18.56
N ILE A 252 11.40 14.82 -18.39
CA ILE A 252 11.68 14.23 -17.08
C ILE A 252 13.05 14.77 -16.61
N SER A 253 13.06 15.51 -15.51
CA SER A 253 14.29 16.04 -14.93
C SER A 253 14.96 15.03 -14.02
N LYS A 254 14.17 14.30 -13.23
CA LYS A 254 14.61 13.27 -12.29
C LYS A 254 13.58 12.17 -12.20
N VAL A 255 14.02 10.99 -11.77
CA VAL A 255 13.16 9.86 -11.45
C VAL A 255 13.52 9.38 -10.06
N TYR A 256 12.52 9.19 -9.21
CA TYR A 256 12.70 8.66 -7.87
C TYR A 256 11.92 7.37 -7.70
N THR A 257 12.50 6.47 -6.92
CA THR A 257 11.81 5.29 -6.39
C THR A 257 11.89 5.30 -4.87
N HIS A 258 11.07 4.51 -4.19
CA HIS A 258 11.17 4.37 -2.75
C HIS A 258 12.05 3.16 -2.39
N MET A 259 12.88 3.33 -1.36
CA MET A 259 13.55 2.27 -0.62
C MET A 259 13.33 2.53 0.87
N GLY A 260 12.46 1.76 1.49
CA GLY A 260 11.86 2.15 2.76
C GLY A 260 11.07 3.44 2.61
N LEU A 261 11.32 4.38 3.48
CA LEU A 261 10.72 5.72 3.43
C LEU A 261 11.51 6.72 2.59
N ASN A 262 12.71 6.36 2.19
CA ASN A 262 13.59 7.30 1.49
C ASN A 262 13.28 7.31 -0.01
N LYS A 263 13.12 8.52 -0.56
CA LYS A 263 13.15 8.75 -2.00
C LYS A 263 14.59 8.59 -2.50
N VAL A 264 14.80 7.66 -3.40
CA VAL A 264 16.11 7.38 -4.01
C VAL A 264 16.06 7.78 -5.47
N GLU A 265 16.98 8.66 -5.88
CA GLU A 265 17.12 9.05 -7.28
C GLU A 265 17.66 7.88 -8.10
N VAL A 266 17.01 7.59 -9.22
CA VAL A 266 17.38 6.51 -10.15
C VAL A 266 17.42 7.06 -11.58
N GLU A 267 18.12 6.37 -12.47
CA GLU A 267 18.21 6.79 -13.88
C GLU A 267 16.93 6.44 -14.67
N GLU A 268 16.23 5.39 -14.25
CA GLU A 268 15.03 4.91 -14.94
C GLU A 268 14.02 4.27 -13.97
N GLY A 269 12.73 4.38 -14.32
CA GLY A 269 11.63 3.65 -13.70
C GLY A 269 10.96 2.72 -14.72
N LYS A 270 10.73 1.46 -14.36
CA LYS A 270 10.23 0.40 -15.25
C LYS A 270 8.74 0.18 -15.08
N ALA A 271 8.12 -0.34 -16.14
CA ALA A 271 6.72 -0.74 -16.12
C ALA A 271 6.41 -1.68 -14.95
N GLY A 272 5.30 -1.40 -14.27
CA GLY A 272 4.86 -2.08 -13.06
C GLY A 272 5.29 -1.42 -11.75
N ASP A 273 6.30 -0.52 -11.75
CA ASP A 273 6.77 0.16 -10.54
C ASP A 273 6.02 1.47 -10.29
N ILE A 274 5.96 1.86 -9.03
CA ILE A 274 5.48 3.18 -8.59
C ILE A 274 6.70 4.09 -8.43
N ILE A 275 6.69 5.19 -9.15
CA ILE A 275 7.80 6.15 -9.22
C ILE A 275 7.31 7.59 -9.02
N GLU A 276 8.26 8.47 -8.85
CA GLU A 276 8.05 9.90 -8.72
C GLU A 276 8.95 10.67 -9.69
#